data_f7ee405d0e60afe43e6244620bb3da23
#
_entry.id   f7ee405d0e60afe43e6244620bb3da23
#
_cell.length_a   1.000
_cell.length_b   1.000
_cell.length_c   1.000
_cell.angle_alpha   90.00
_cell.angle_beta   90.00
_cell.angle_gamma   90.00
#
_symmetry.space_group_name_H-M   'P 1'
#
loop_
_entity.id
_entity.type
_entity.pdbx_description
1 polymer ?
#
loop_
_entity_poly.entity_id
_entity_poly.type
_entity_poly.pdbx_seq_one_letter_code
_entity_poly.pdbx_strand_id
1 'polypeptide(L)'
;MGDGSEFDDVLLGLPGFRVLAVTKDRDELLVGIETIRPATGCPSCGVIARTKDRLRVMIRDLPAFDRRVRLVWSKRRFSCPDPDCSQSTWTESSDELPDRRVLSARAGRECTRAVGQEARSVASLARWLGVSWATVMSAVRDYGTPLVEDPRRN
;
A
#
# COMPACT_ATOMS: atom_id res chain seq x y z
N MET A 1 -12.78 26.17 7.27
CA MET A 1 -13.16 25.22 6.21
C MET A 1 -11.98 24.27 6.02
N GLY A 2 -12.14 23.02 6.44
CA GLY A 2 -11.15 22.00 6.15
C GLY A 2 -11.08 21.80 4.64
N ASP A 3 -9.89 21.78 4.09
CA ASP A 3 -9.65 21.41 2.71
C ASP A 3 -10.21 19.99 2.51
N GLY A 4 -10.93 19.76 1.42
CA GLY A 4 -11.52 18.43 1.11
C GLY A 4 -10.51 17.29 1.18
N SER A 5 -9.24 17.59 0.97
CA SER A 5 -8.08 16.72 1.08
C SER A 5 -7.91 16.13 2.49
N GLU A 6 -8.01 16.91 3.56
CA GLU A 6 -7.86 16.41 4.94
C GLU A 6 -8.97 15.44 5.32
N PHE A 7 -10.20 15.70 4.86
CA PHE A 7 -11.32 14.81 5.07
C PHE A 7 -11.15 13.48 4.32
N ASP A 8 -10.68 13.54 3.08
CA ASP A 8 -10.40 12.36 2.26
C ASP A 8 -9.28 11.50 2.86
N ASP A 9 -8.25 12.13 3.45
CA ASP A 9 -7.16 11.43 4.15
C ASP A 9 -7.69 10.65 5.36
N VAL A 10 -8.59 11.27 6.14
CA VAL A 10 -9.22 10.61 7.29
C VAL A 10 -10.10 9.45 6.86
N LEU A 11 -10.86 9.60 5.78
CA LEU A 11 -11.70 8.52 5.24
C LEU A 11 -10.88 7.36 4.67
N LEU A 12 -9.77 7.64 4.01
CA LEU A 12 -8.87 6.60 3.53
C LEU A 12 -8.25 5.82 4.69
N GLY A 13 -7.89 6.51 5.78
CA GLY A 13 -7.31 5.90 6.97
C GLY A 13 -6.03 5.12 6.70
N LEU A 14 -5.20 5.56 5.74
CA LEU A 14 -3.92 4.94 5.40
C LEU A 14 -2.78 5.77 5.98
N PRO A 15 -2.12 5.29 7.06
CA PRO A 15 -1.09 6.07 7.75
C PRO A 15 0.05 6.49 6.83
N GLY A 16 0.45 7.75 6.92
CA GLY A 16 1.58 8.30 6.16
C GLY A 16 1.27 8.65 4.70
N PHE A 17 0.01 8.57 4.29
CA PHE A 17 -0.44 8.93 2.94
C PHE A 17 -1.48 10.04 2.98
N ARG A 18 -1.51 10.84 1.92
CA ARG A 18 -2.59 11.77 1.64
C ARG A 18 -3.24 11.48 0.30
N VAL A 19 -4.50 11.82 0.18
CA VAL A 19 -5.30 11.66 -1.03
C VAL A 19 -5.06 12.84 -1.96
N LEU A 20 -4.74 12.56 -3.22
CA LEU A 20 -4.58 13.58 -4.27
C LEU A 20 -5.87 13.76 -5.06
N ALA A 21 -6.56 12.66 -5.36
CA ALA A 21 -7.79 12.65 -6.12
C ALA A 21 -8.55 11.34 -5.90
N VAL A 22 -9.87 11.39 -6.02
CA VAL A 22 -10.73 10.22 -6.06
C VAL A 22 -11.52 10.27 -7.35
N THR A 23 -11.42 9.21 -8.14
CA THR A 23 -12.12 9.08 -9.42
C THR A 23 -12.91 7.78 -9.44
N LYS A 24 -14.14 7.86 -9.92
CA LYS A 24 -14.98 6.68 -10.17
C LYS A 24 -14.71 6.17 -11.58
N ASP A 25 -14.32 4.90 -11.69
CA ASP A 25 -14.17 4.21 -12.95
C ASP A 25 -15.00 2.92 -12.93
N ARG A 26 -16.13 2.93 -13.65
CA ARG A 26 -17.12 1.83 -13.67
C ARG A 26 -17.51 1.42 -12.24
N ASP A 27 -17.11 0.22 -11.81
CA ASP A 27 -17.42 -0.33 -10.49
C ASP A 27 -16.26 -0.18 -9.48
N GLU A 28 -15.24 0.57 -9.84
CA GLU A 28 -14.05 0.79 -9.02
C GLU A 28 -13.91 2.26 -8.61
N LEU A 29 -13.28 2.48 -7.47
CA LEU A 29 -12.75 3.78 -7.06
C LEU A 29 -11.23 3.78 -7.30
N LEU A 30 -10.77 4.76 -8.05
CA LEU A 30 -9.34 5.05 -8.20
C LEU A 30 -8.99 6.16 -7.22
N VAL A 31 -8.13 5.87 -6.26
CA VAL A 31 -7.69 6.81 -5.24
C VAL A 31 -6.23 7.13 -5.46
N GLY A 32 -5.95 8.32 -6.00
CA GLY A 32 -4.60 8.83 -6.15
C GLY A 32 -4.04 9.24 -4.80
N ILE A 33 -2.87 8.73 -4.45
CA ILE A 33 -2.22 8.96 -3.16
C ILE A 33 -0.73 9.27 -3.31
N GLU A 34 -0.18 9.96 -2.33
CA GLU A 34 1.25 10.13 -2.15
C GLU A 34 1.63 10.10 -0.67
N THR A 35 2.91 9.89 -0.37
CA THR A 35 3.41 9.93 1.01
C THR A 35 3.51 11.36 1.54
N ILE A 36 3.25 11.54 2.84
CA ILE A 36 3.28 12.86 3.52
C ILE A 36 4.71 13.27 3.91
N ARG A 37 5.72 12.44 3.71
CA ARG A 37 7.09 12.73 4.14
C ARG A 37 7.70 13.93 3.41
N PRO A 38 8.07 15.01 4.11
CA PRO A 38 8.61 16.22 3.49
C PRO A 38 10.03 16.05 2.95
N ALA A 39 10.87 15.28 3.62
CA ALA A 39 12.26 15.05 3.25
C ALA A 39 12.72 13.63 3.62
N THR A 40 13.72 13.12 2.89
CA THR A 40 14.37 11.85 3.20
C THR A 40 15.89 11.99 3.02
N GLY A 41 16.66 11.28 3.83
CA GLY A 41 18.11 11.20 3.70
C GLY A 41 18.54 10.06 2.78
N CYS A 42 19.69 10.22 2.15
CA CYS A 42 20.33 9.13 1.43
C CYS A 42 20.62 7.96 2.38
N PRO A 43 20.25 6.73 2.02
CA PRO A 43 20.50 5.56 2.89
C PRO A 43 21.98 5.25 3.11
N SER A 44 22.88 5.75 2.26
CA SER A 44 24.32 5.53 2.39
C SER A 44 25.06 6.67 3.12
N CYS A 45 24.81 7.94 2.78
CA CYS A 45 25.55 9.08 3.33
C CYS A 45 24.71 10.03 4.19
N GLY A 46 23.41 9.87 4.25
CA GLY A 46 22.50 10.68 5.06
C GLY A 46 22.17 12.07 4.52
N VAL A 47 22.81 12.51 3.43
CA VAL A 47 22.53 13.81 2.80
C VAL A 47 21.09 13.84 2.31
N ILE A 48 20.41 14.97 2.45
CA ILE A 48 19.02 15.14 2.01
C ILE A 48 18.91 14.84 0.52
N ALA A 49 18.05 13.88 0.20
CA ALA A 49 17.83 13.41 -1.16
C ALA A 49 17.09 14.45 -2.01
N ARG A 50 17.30 14.37 -3.32
CA ARG A 50 16.48 15.07 -4.31
C ARG A 50 15.46 14.12 -4.89
N THR A 51 14.23 14.58 -5.04
CA THR A 51 13.23 13.85 -5.82
C THR A 51 13.62 13.91 -7.30
N LYS A 52 13.91 12.76 -7.89
CA LYS A 52 14.29 12.66 -9.30
C LYS A 52 13.04 12.64 -10.19
N ASP A 53 12.13 11.74 -9.90
CA ASP A 53 10.87 11.57 -10.61
C ASP A 53 9.87 10.79 -9.74
N ARG A 54 8.71 10.46 -10.33
CA ARG A 54 7.67 9.68 -9.68
C ARG A 54 7.26 8.51 -10.54
N LEU A 55 7.03 7.37 -9.90
CA LEU A 55 6.49 6.16 -10.52
C LEU A 55 5.03 6.04 -10.14
N ARG A 56 4.22 5.65 -11.11
CA ARG A 56 2.82 5.31 -10.87
C ARG A 56 2.71 3.83 -10.52
N VAL A 57 2.35 3.53 -9.29
CA VAL A 57 2.17 2.16 -8.79
C VAL A 57 0.71 1.93 -8.46
N MET A 58 0.13 0.85 -8.98
CA MET A 58 -1.26 0.49 -8.72
C MET A 58 -1.33 -0.65 -7.72
N ILE A 59 -2.14 -0.48 -6.67
CA ILE A 59 -2.27 -1.44 -5.58
C ILE A 59 -3.75 -1.64 -5.28
N ARG A 60 -4.17 -2.88 -5.11
CA ARG A 60 -5.53 -3.21 -4.70
C ARG A 60 -5.67 -3.06 -3.20
N ASP A 61 -6.69 -2.33 -2.77
CA ASP A 61 -7.00 -2.12 -1.37
C ASP A 61 -8.37 -2.72 -0.99
N LEU A 62 -8.74 -2.60 0.28
CA LEU A 62 -10.05 -2.99 0.77
C LEU A 62 -11.15 -2.23 0.02
N PRO A 63 -12.25 -2.90 -0.36
CA PRO A 63 -13.40 -2.24 -0.94
C PRO A 63 -14.00 -1.20 0.01
N ALA A 64 -14.52 -0.13 -0.54
CA ALA A 64 -15.21 0.92 0.19
C ALA A 64 -16.50 1.31 -0.54
N PHE A 65 -17.56 1.55 0.21
CA PHE A 65 -18.85 1.98 -0.34
C PHE A 65 -19.37 1.05 -1.46
N ASP A 66 -19.29 -0.26 -1.24
CA ASP A 66 -19.66 -1.32 -2.19
C ASP A 66 -18.89 -1.31 -3.51
N ARG A 67 -17.71 -0.66 -3.53
CA ARG A 67 -16.86 -0.59 -4.71
C ARG A 67 -15.48 -1.13 -4.40
N ARG A 68 -14.89 -1.79 -5.38
CA ARG A 68 -13.47 -2.13 -5.34
C ARG A 68 -12.64 -0.85 -5.32
N VAL A 69 -11.54 -0.86 -4.58
CA VAL A 69 -10.63 0.29 -4.48
C VAL A 69 -9.29 -0.07 -5.08
N ARG A 70 -8.81 0.81 -5.92
CA ARG A 70 -7.45 0.77 -6.47
C ARG A 70 -6.73 2.03 -6.06
N LEU A 71 -5.69 1.87 -5.27
CA LEU A 71 -4.77 2.96 -4.94
C LEU A 71 -3.83 3.19 -6.12
N VAL A 72 -3.67 4.45 -6.49
CA VAL A 72 -2.73 4.89 -7.51
C VAL A 72 -1.67 5.71 -6.79
N TRP A 73 -0.60 5.05 -6.39
CA TRP A 73 0.47 5.67 -5.62
C TRP A 73 1.44 6.41 -6.53
N SER A 74 1.56 7.72 -6.32
CA SER A 74 2.61 8.56 -6.90
C SER A 74 3.91 8.36 -6.10
N LYS A 75 4.59 7.23 -6.34
CA LYS A 75 5.77 6.79 -5.60
C LYS A 75 6.98 7.58 -6.02
N ARG A 76 7.69 8.19 -5.06
CA ARG A 76 8.86 9.01 -5.34
C ARG A 76 10.09 8.14 -5.59
N ARG A 77 10.87 8.52 -6.58
CA ARG A 77 12.22 8.06 -6.80
C ARG A 77 13.19 9.19 -6.47
N PHE A 78 14.20 8.87 -5.68
CA PHE A 78 15.18 9.82 -5.17
C PHE A 78 16.54 9.64 -5.83
N SER A 79 17.33 10.68 -5.78
CA SER A 79 18.76 10.64 -6.11
C SER A 79 19.57 11.28 -5.00
N CYS A 80 20.79 10.77 -4.77
CA CYS A 80 21.75 11.41 -3.90
C CYS A 80 22.42 12.57 -4.63
N PRO A 81 22.44 13.78 -4.04
CA PRO A 81 23.13 14.94 -4.65
C PRO A 81 24.66 14.90 -4.47
N ASP A 82 25.17 14.05 -3.58
CA ASP A 82 26.60 13.90 -3.33
C ASP A 82 27.25 13.07 -4.45
N PRO A 83 28.17 13.66 -5.27
CA PRO A 83 28.80 12.98 -6.38
C PRO A 83 29.74 11.85 -5.92
N ASP A 84 30.24 11.89 -4.68
CA ASP A 84 31.15 10.88 -4.14
C ASP A 84 30.41 9.73 -3.44
N CYS A 85 29.07 9.82 -3.34
CA CYS A 85 28.26 8.76 -2.76
C CYS A 85 28.00 7.63 -3.76
N SER A 86 28.17 6.37 -3.32
CA SER A 86 27.90 5.19 -4.13
C SER A 86 26.40 4.98 -4.44
N GLN A 87 25.50 5.58 -3.63
CA GLN A 87 24.08 5.50 -3.83
C GLN A 87 23.59 6.51 -4.86
N SER A 88 23.28 6.05 -6.06
CA SER A 88 22.82 6.94 -7.13
C SER A 88 21.34 7.26 -7.06
N THR A 89 20.49 6.22 -7.03
CA THR A 89 19.04 6.35 -7.00
C THR A 89 18.38 5.28 -6.15
N TRP A 90 17.23 5.58 -5.57
CA TRP A 90 16.36 4.61 -4.89
C TRP A 90 14.90 5.09 -4.92
N THR A 91 13.98 4.20 -4.65
CA THR A 91 12.56 4.51 -4.49
C THR A 91 12.17 4.49 -3.02
N GLU A 92 11.19 5.31 -2.65
CA GLU A 92 10.61 5.23 -1.32
C GLU A 92 9.92 3.87 -1.10
N SER A 93 9.81 3.46 0.15
CA SER A 93 9.13 2.23 0.56
C SER A 93 8.08 2.55 1.62
N SER A 94 7.11 1.68 1.78
CA SER A 94 6.09 1.79 2.81
C SER A 94 5.65 0.41 3.26
N ASP A 95 5.51 0.23 4.58
CA ASP A 95 4.98 -1.02 5.14
C ASP A 95 3.49 -1.20 4.83
N GLU A 96 2.76 -0.10 4.63
CA GLU A 96 1.34 -0.14 4.26
C GLU A 96 1.13 -0.60 2.80
N LEU A 97 2.09 -0.28 1.93
CA LEU A 97 2.08 -0.63 0.51
C LEU A 97 3.39 -1.35 0.15
N PRO A 98 3.52 -2.64 0.52
CA PRO A 98 4.76 -3.38 0.34
C PRO A 98 5.16 -3.50 -1.13
N ASP A 99 6.45 -3.42 -1.39
CA ASP A 99 7.00 -3.53 -2.73
C ASP A 99 6.64 -4.87 -3.40
N ARG A 100 6.34 -4.81 -4.70
CA ARG A 100 6.00 -5.98 -5.53
C ARG A 100 4.75 -6.75 -5.07
N ARG A 101 3.92 -6.14 -4.24
CA ARG A 101 2.64 -6.73 -3.81
C ARG A 101 1.48 -6.12 -4.60
N VAL A 102 0.50 -6.96 -4.88
CA VAL A 102 -0.76 -6.54 -5.52
C VAL A 102 -1.71 -5.92 -4.51
N LEU A 103 -1.67 -6.40 -3.27
CA LEU A 103 -2.52 -5.96 -2.17
C LEU A 103 -1.79 -4.99 -1.24
N SER A 104 -2.52 -4.02 -0.71
CA SER A 104 -2.08 -3.27 0.47
C SER A 104 -1.89 -4.22 1.66
N ALA A 105 -1.07 -3.83 2.63
CA ALA A 105 -0.84 -4.65 3.82
C ALA A 105 -2.15 -4.91 4.59
N ARG A 106 -3.01 -3.89 4.73
CA ARG A 106 -4.31 -4.05 5.41
C ARG A 106 -5.25 -5.00 4.67
N ALA A 107 -5.27 -4.97 3.34
CA ALA A 107 -6.06 -5.93 2.56
C ALA A 107 -5.52 -7.36 2.70
N GLY A 108 -4.21 -7.54 2.73
CA GLY A 108 -3.59 -8.85 2.98
C GLY A 108 -3.90 -9.40 4.38
N ARG A 109 -3.81 -8.57 5.41
CA ARG A 109 -4.18 -8.94 6.78
C ARG A 109 -5.67 -9.29 6.90
N GLU A 110 -6.53 -8.53 6.24
CA GLU A 110 -7.98 -8.82 6.22
C GLU A 110 -8.29 -10.16 5.54
N CYS A 111 -7.63 -10.49 4.43
CA CYS A 111 -7.76 -11.81 3.81
C CYS A 111 -7.42 -12.93 4.80
N THR A 112 -6.31 -12.78 5.53
CA THR A 112 -5.88 -13.76 6.53
C THR A 112 -6.90 -13.90 7.66
N ARG A 113 -7.41 -12.77 8.17
CA ARG A 113 -8.44 -12.76 9.22
C ARG A 113 -9.73 -13.41 8.75
N ALA A 114 -10.21 -13.07 7.57
CA ALA A 114 -11.46 -13.58 7.02
C ALA A 114 -11.40 -15.10 6.75
N VAL A 115 -10.27 -15.60 6.28
CA VAL A 115 -10.08 -17.05 6.11
C VAL A 115 -10.00 -17.76 7.47
N GLY A 116 -9.16 -17.25 8.38
CA GLY A 116 -8.87 -17.92 9.63
C GLY A 116 -9.97 -17.81 10.70
N GLN A 117 -10.69 -16.69 10.74
CA GLN A 117 -11.69 -16.42 11.78
C GLN A 117 -13.14 -16.52 11.30
N GLU A 118 -13.39 -16.23 10.03
CA GLU A 118 -14.74 -16.20 9.47
C GLU A 118 -15.00 -17.35 8.49
N ALA A 119 -14.03 -18.22 8.26
CA ALA A 119 -14.11 -19.33 7.31
C ALA A 119 -14.52 -18.91 5.88
N ARG A 120 -14.19 -17.68 5.47
CA ARG A 120 -14.44 -17.21 4.10
C ARG A 120 -13.52 -17.95 3.13
N SER A 121 -14.07 -18.33 1.98
CA SER A 121 -13.27 -18.99 0.95
C SER A 121 -12.35 -17.99 0.25
N VAL A 122 -11.15 -18.45 -0.13
CA VAL A 122 -10.18 -17.67 -0.91
C VAL A 122 -10.80 -17.18 -2.22
N ALA A 123 -11.61 -18.01 -2.89
CA ALA A 123 -12.30 -17.62 -4.12
C ALA A 123 -13.30 -16.48 -3.90
N SER A 124 -14.01 -16.45 -2.77
CA SER A 124 -14.91 -15.36 -2.41
C SER A 124 -14.15 -14.04 -2.20
N LEU A 125 -13.03 -14.08 -1.49
CA LEU A 125 -12.18 -12.93 -1.25
C LEU A 125 -11.55 -12.40 -2.55
N ALA A 126 -11.10 -13.29 -3.43
CA ALA A 126 -10.56 -12.91 -4.74
C ALA A 126 -11.58 -12.14 -5.58
N ARG A 127 -12.85 -12.59 -5.61
CA ARG A 127 -13.93 -11.87 -6.30
C ARG A 127 -14.23 -10.53 -5.63
N TRP A 128 -14.26 -10.50 -4.31
CA TRP A 128 -14.55 -9.28 -3.55
C TRP A 128 -13.51 -8.20 -3.78
N LEU A 129 -12.22 -8.57 -3.78
CA LEU A 129 -11.12 -7.64 -4.02
C LEU A 129 -10.86 -7.36 -5.51
N GLY A 130 -11.31 -8.24 -6.41
CA GLY A 130 -11.01 -8.16 -7.83
C GLY A 130 -9.57 -8.54 -8.17
N VAL A 131 -9.05 -9.59 -7.54
CA VAL A 131 -7.71 -10.15 -7.75
C VAL A 131 -7.77 -11.65 -8.02
N SER A 132 -6.63 -12.24 -8.37
CA SER A 132 -6.55 -13.68 -8.57
C SER A 132 -6.62 -14.46 -7.25
N TRP A 133 -7.04 -15.73 -7.33
CA TRP A 133 -6.98 -16.66 -6.21
C TRP A 133 -5.56 -16.77 -5.63
N ALA A 134 -4.55 -16.84 -6.51
CA ALA A 134 -3.15 -16.93 -6.10
C ALA A 134 -2.69 -15.70 -5.31
N THR A 135 -3.18 -14.51 -5.65
CA THR A 135 -2.87 -13.27 -4.90
C THR A 135 -3.39 -13.35 -3.46
N VAL A 136 -4.62 -13.80 -3.26
CA VAL A 136 -5.20 -13.98 -1.93
C VAL A 136 -4.46 -15.07 -1.15
N MET A 137 -4.16 -16.21 -1.78
CA MET A 137 -3.42 -17.29 -1.13
C MET A 137 -2.01 -16.86 -0.70
N SER A 138 -1.32 -16.07 -1.53
CA SER A 138 -0.02 -15.51 -1.15
C SER A 138 -0.14 -14.65 0.09
N ALA A 139 -1.12 -13.75 0.14
CA ALA A 139 -1.36 -12.90 1.30
C ALA A 139 -1.68 -13.72 2.56
N VAL A 140 -2.56 -14.71 2.45
CA VAL A 140 -2.91 -15.59 3.58
C VAL A 140 -1.68 -16.33 4.13
N ARG A 141 -0.78 -16.79 3.27
CA ARG A 141 0.48 -17.41 3.70
C ARG A 141 1.41 -16.41 4.37
N ASP A 142 1.62 -15.25 3.74
CA ASP A 142 2.57 -14.24 4.23
C ASP A 142 2.17 -13.70 5.61
N TYR A 143 0.90 -13.43 5.84
CA TYR A 143 0.40 -12.88 7.11
C TYR A 143 -0.07 -13.96 8.09
N GLY A 144 -0.47 -15.14 7.60
CA GLY A 144 -0.99 -16.23 8.42
C GLY A 144 0.10 -17.11 9.03
N THR A 145 1.17 -17.43 8.29
CA THR A 145 2.26 -18.27 8.78
C THR A 145 2.85 -17.77 10.10
N PRO A 146 3.22 -16.47 10.26
CA PRO A 146 3.73 -15.98 11.53
C PRO A 146 2.73 -16.10 12.69
N LEU A 147 1.43 -16.05 12.41
CA LEU A 147 0.40 -16.19 13.43
C LEU A 147 0.27 -17.63 13.95
N VAL A 148 0.49 -18.61 13.07
CA VAL A 148 0.41 -20.05 13.43
C VAL A 148 1.69 -20.50 14.13
N GLU A 149 2.82 -19.96 13.72
CA GLU A 149 4.16 -20.31 14.25
C GLU A 149 4.52 -19.54 15.54
N ASP A 150 3.66 -18.64 16.04
CA ASP A 150 3.91 -17.91 17.28
C ASP A 150 3.92 -18.88 18.49
N PRO A 151 5.09 -19.09 19.15
CA PRO A 151 5.21 -20.04 20.26
C PRO A 151 4.38 -19.66 21.49
N ARG A 152 3.86 -18.41 21.56
CA ARG A 152 2.98 -17.95 22.63
C ARG A 152 1.54 -18.42 22.50
N ARG A 153 1.21 -19.13 21.44
CA ARG A 153 -0.14 -19.66 21.19
C ARG A 153 -0.38 -21.09 21.71
N ASN A 154 0.66 -21.75 22.26
CA ASN A 154 0.53 -23.07 22.88
C ASN A 154 0.32 -22.97 24.39
#